data_98a0223eaa9c20d9532cd348a4fe3643
#
_entry.id   98a0223eaa9c20d9532cd348a4fe3643
#
_cell.length_a   1.000
_cell.length_b   1.000
_cell.length_c   1.000
_cell.angle_alpha   90.00
_cell.angle_beta   90.00
_cell.angle_gamma   90.00
#
_symmetry.space_group_name_H-M   'P 1'
#
loop_
_entity.id
_entity.type
_entity.pdbx_description
1 polymer ?
#
loop_
_entity_poly.entity_id
_entity_poly.type
_entity_poly.pdbx_seq_one_letter_code
_entity_poly.pdbx_strand_id
1 'polypeptide(L)'
;MGKALYRKYRPLRLQDVVGQESAIKSLELAIKQDKISHAYLFTGPRGCGKTSVARIFAHEINHFKYSLEDSYVDIIELDAASNRGIEDIRELREKATIAPTEGKYKVYILDEVHMLTREAFNAFLKILEEPPAHVVFIMATTNPEKLPVTITSRAAIYSFSLAPAPIMTTHLQQIAKAEKISITDEALAVVVKRGGGSFRDSISLLDQLSTLSTGKITAKLVEQALGLPQAELIQNLLQAFASGDASAITTSLATAINAGVKEEALVEELLEQIIANPLPEYLPLLAKLSDVTAPFITAKLLTAFLGEGSINRTAPSLAGLGAARVTTSEGDPRRAQRREHVGGGEVGRTSAANAADFSWSDFLTKVEQNGSASVYNSLVACQHLFVDGTLHLYPKKLGERILNSPNNKAILTAELGAINLAIHTASETPPVLDQPTQNNSSPLAQVFDIIDGTQEVNYAGELPFN
;
A
#
# COMPACT_ATOMS: atom_id res chain seq x y z
N MET A 1 -23.07 -22.19 11.99
CA MET A 1 -21.84 -21.66 11.35
C MET A 1 -20.68 -21.88 12.30
N GLY A 2 -19.57 -22.46 11.81
CA GLY A 2 -18.37 -22.66 12.62
C GLY A 2 -17.71 -21.32 13.00
N LYS A 3 -17.12 -21.23 14.19
CA LYS A 3 -16.32 -20.06 14.58
C LYS A 3 -15.08 -20.02 13.69
N ALA A 4 -14.68 -18.84 13.20
CA ALA A 4 -13.44 -18.67 12.43
C ALA A 4 -12.21 -19.16 13.24
N LEU A 5 -11.27 -19.83 12.57
CA LEU A 5 -10.14 -20.49 13.23
C LEU A 5 -9.31 -19.53 14.09
N TYR A 6 -9.07 -18.29 13.64
CA TYR A 6 -8.34 -17.29 14.44
C TYR A 6 -9.01 -16.91 15.76
N ARG A 7 -10.35 -17.13 15.89
CA ARG A 7 -11.08 -16.97 17.15
C ARG A 7 -11.03 -18.25 17.98
N LYS A 8 -11.18 -19.43 17.35
CA LYS A 8 -11.15 -20.74 18.01
C LYS A 8 -9.81 -21.01 18.66
N TYR A 9 -8.70 -20.66 17.99
CA TYR A 9 -7.33 -20.89 18.46
C TYR A 9 -6.71 -19.67 19.15
N ARG A 10 -7.54 -18.75 19.66
CA ARG A 10 -7.05 -17.66 20.51
C ARG A 10 -6.60 -18.25 21.87
N PRO A 11 -5.39 -17.88 22.35
CA PRO A 11 -4.91 -18.38 23.64
C PRO A 11 -5.87 -18.01 24.78
N LEU A 12 -6.01 -18.89 25.75
CA LEU A 12 -6.89 -18.73 26.91
C LEU A 12 -6.11 -18.48 28.22
N ARG A 13 -4.79 -18.69 28.23
CA ARG A 13 -3.89 -18.46 29.37
C ARG A 13 -2.61 -17.80 28.87
N LEU A 14 -1.90 -17.08 29.73
CA LEU A 14 -0.62 -16.46 29.37
C LEU A 14 0.40 -17.49 28.86
N GLN A 15 0.41 -18.68 29.43
CA GLN A 15 1.31 -19.78 29.04
C GLN A 15 1.02 -20.37 27.65
N ASP A 16 -0.20 -20.17 27.14
CA ASP A 16 -0.59 -20.64 25.79
C ASP A 16 -0.18 -19.63 24.71
N VAL A 17 0.35 -18.46 25.08
CA VAL A 17 0.78 -17.42 24.14
C VAL A 17 2.14 -17.77 23.59
N VAL A 18 2.23 -17.82 22.28
CA VAL A 18 3.43 -18.23 21.53
C VAL A 18 4.19 -16.99 21.02
N GLY A 19 5.52 -17.02 21.09
CA GLY A 19 6.40 -16.03 20.46
C GLY A 19 6.48 -14.67 21.18
N GLN A 20 6.02 -14.59 22.45
CA GLN A 20 6.04 -13.36 23.27
C GLN A 20 6.63 -13.61 24.66
N GLU A 21 7.64 -14.47 24.76
CA GLU A 21 8.14 -15.05 26.04
C GLU A 21 8.56 -13.96 27.04
N SER A 22 9.20 -12.88 26.57
CA SER A 22 9.68 -11.80 27.44
C SER A 22 8.52 -11.03 28.09
N ALA A 23 7.54 -10.64 27.29
CA ALA A 23 6.36 -9.94 27.78
C ALA A 23 5.54 -10.80 28.73
N ILE A 24 5.32 -12.07 28.36
CA ILE A 24 4.54 -13.03 29.17
C ILE A 24 5.20 -13.29 30.52
N LYS A 25 6.51 -13.61 30.55
CA LYS A 25 7.25 -13.84 31.81
C LYS A 25 7.17 -12.64 32.74
N SER A 26 7.26 -11.43 32.20
CA SER A 26 7.18 -10.20 33.00
C SER A 26 5.77 -9.98 33.57
N LEU A 27 4.71 -10.24 32.78
CA LEU A 27 3.32 -10.15 33.26
C LEU A 27 3.02 -11.21 34.32
N GLU A 28 3.44 -12.46 34.12
CA GLU A 28 3.30 -13.52 35.11
C GLU A 28 4.02 -13.18 36.44
N LEU A 29 5.21 -12.57 36.35
CA LEU A 29 5.94 -12.14 37.53
C LEU A 29 5.21 -11.04 38.30
N ALA A 30 4.62 -10.07 37.58
CA ALA A 30 3.81 -9.00 38.16
C ALA A 30 2.60 -9.58 38.93
N ILE A 31 1.92 -10.57 38.34
CA ILE A 31 0.80 -11.27 38.99
C ILE A 31 1.27 -12.02 40.25
N LYS A 32 2.34 -12.83 40.13
CA LYS A 32 2.88 -13.61 41.24
C LYS A 32 3.33 -12.74 42.42
N GLN A 33 3.85 -11.55 42.17
CA GLN A 33 4.30 -10.60 43.19
C GLN A 33 3.19 -9.67 43.69
N ASP A 34 2.00 -9.77 43.15
CA ASP A 34 0.87 -8.84 43.39
C ASP A 34 1.26 -7.35 43.15
N LYS A 35 2.17 -7.10 42.18
CA LYS A 35 2.67 -5.79 41.82
C LYS A 35 2.03 -5.35 40.50
N ILE A 36 0.75 -5.01 40.58
CA ILE A 36 -0.01 -4.59 39.40
C ILE A 36 0.12 -3.08 39.24
N SER A 37 0.59 -2.62 38.07
CA SER A 37 0.62 -1.22 37.70
C SER A 37 -0.78 -0.72 37.34
N HIS A 38 -1.03 0.56 37.57
CA HIS A 38 -2.28 1.19 37.16
C HIS A 38 -2.43 1.33 35.64
N ALA A 39 -1.35 1.30 34.86
CA ALA A 39 -1.37 1.43 33.42
C ALA A 39 -0.33 0.55 32.71
N TYR A 40 -0.76 -0.17 31.70
CA TYR A 40 0.01 -1.00 30.79
C TYR A 40 -0.16 -0.49 29.37
N LEU A 41 0.93 -0.52 28.58
CA LEU A 41 0.90 -0.17 27.16
C LEU A 41 1.52 -1.32 26.34
N PHE A 42 0.68 -2.00 25.58
CA PHE A 42 1.09 -3.09 24.67
C PHE A 42 1.30 -2.52 23.27
N THR A 43 2.54 -2.51 22.82
CA THR A 43 2.94 -1.98 21.51
C THR A 43 3.35 -3.09 20.56
N GLY A 44 3.17 -2.88 19.26
CA GLY A 44 3.64 -3.82 18.24
C GLY A 44 2.70 -3.97 17.06
N PRO A 45 3.10 -4.70 16.01
CA PRO A 45 2.33 -4.86 14.78
C PRO A 45 0.95 -5.48 14.99
N ARG A 46 0.10 -5.36 13.99
CA ARG A 46 -1.23 -6.00 13.99
C ARG A 46 -1.12 -7.52 14.01
N GLY A 47 -2.00 -8.18 14.74
CA GLY A 47 -2.11 -9.64 14.73
C GLY A 47 -1.06 -10.40 15.54
N CYS A 48 -0.16 -9.72 16.29
CA CYS A 48 0.84 -10.35 17.17
C CYS A 48 0.32 -10.79 18.55
N GLY A 49 -0.96 -10.54 18.88
CA GLY A 49 -1.59 -11.05 20.09
C GLY A 49 -1.84 -10.04 21.22
N LYS A 50 -1.56 -8.73 21.03
CA LYS A 50 -1.72 -7.67 22.05
C LYS A 50 -3.07 -7.72 22.77
N THR A 51 -4.17 -7.62 22.03
CA THR A 51 -5.54 -7.63 22.60
C THR A 51 -5.87 -8.97 23.25
N SER A 52 -5.34 -10.08 22.73
CA SER A 52 -5.54 -11.41 23.36
C SER A 52 -4.86 -11.48 24.72
N VAL A 53 -3.60 -11.04 24.81
CA VAL A 53 -2.86 -10.99 26.08
C VAL A 53 -3.50 -9.99 27.04
N ALA A 54 -3.98 -8.83 26.55
CA ALA A 54 -4.68 -7.85 27.38
C ALA A 54 -5.91 -8.45 28.08
N ARG A 55 -6.73 -9.20 27.34
CA ARG A 55 -7.91 -9.89 27.90
C ARG A 55 -7.52 -10.95 28.92
N ILE A 56 -6.54 -11.82 28.59
CA ILE A 56 -6.08 -12.86 29.51
C ILE A 56 -5.55 -12.22 30.79
N PHE A 57 -4.68 -11.22 30.66
CA PHE A 57 -4.08 -10.53 31.80
C PHE A 57 -5.13 -9.85 32.69
N ALA A 58 -6.13 -9.17 32.08
CA ALA A 58 -7.26 -8.57 32.82
C ALA A 58 -8.03 -9.58 33.65
N HIS A 59 -8.21 -10.81 33.16
CA HIS A 59 -8.89 -11.87 33.89
C HIS A 59 -7.97 -12.45 34.99
N GLU A 60 -6.70 -12.69 34.70
CA GLU A 60 -5.77 -13.29 35.65
C GLU A 60 -5.50 -12.39 36.86
N ILE A 61 -5.42 -11.05 36.72
CA ILE A 61 -5.25 -10.12 37.85
C ILE A 61 -6.49 -10.06 38.76
N ASN A 62 -7.66 -10.43 38.22
CA ASN A 62 -8.90 -10.55 38.97
C ASN A 62 -9.21 -11.98 39.44
N HIS A 63 -8.31 -12.92 39.14
CA HIS A 63 -8.52 -14.36 39.40
C HIS A 63 -9.80 -14.93 38.73
N PHE A 64 -10.22 -14.32 37.63
CA PHE A 64 -11.33 -14.81 36.82
C PHE A 64 -10.86 -15.86 35.81
N LYS A 65 -11.72 -16.84 35.55
CA LYS A 65 -11.46 -17.79 34.46
C LYS A 65 -11.75 -17.10 33.14
N TYR A 66 -10.75 -17.00 32.27
CA TYR A 66 -10.96 -16.45 30.94
C TYR A 66 -11.59 -17.49 30.01
N SER A 67 -12.69 -17.12 29.38
CA SER A 67 -13.27 -17.81 28.22
C SER A 67 -13.64 -16.79 27.14
N LEU A 68 -13.84 -17.26 25.90
CA LEU A 68 -14.22 -16.36 24.80
C LEU A 68 -15.69 -15.91 24.84
N GLU A 69 -16.48 -16.50 25.73
CA GLU A 69 -17.93 -16.30 25.81
C GLU A 69 -18.34 -15.55 27.08
N ASP A 70 -17.50 -15.58 28.10
CA ASP A 70 -17.80 -14.93 29.37
C ASP A 70 -17.47 -13.44 29.31
N SER A 71 -18.35 -12.61 29.85
CA SER A 71 -18.10 -11.19 30.06
C SER A 71 -18.29 -10.85 31.53
N TYR A 72 -17.29 -10.15 32.11
CA TYR A 72 -17.34 -9.67 33.48
C TYR A 72 -17.58 -8.19 33.49
N VAL A 73 -18.42 -7.70 34.40
CA VAL A 73 -18.81 -6.29 34.50
C VAL A 73 -17.61 -5.38 34.79
N ASP A 74 -16.61 -5.95 35.50
CA ASP A 74 -15.40 -5.21 35.89
C ASP A 74 -14.28 -5.24 34.83
N ILE A 75 -14.49 -5.90 33.67
CA ILE A 75 -13.56 -5.89 32.54
C ILE A 75 -14.27 -5.24 31.34
N ILE A 76 -13.88 -4.01 31.05
CA ILE A 76 -14.52 -3.18 30.04
C ILE A 76 -13.54 -3.02 28.87
N GLU A 77 -13.94 -3.46 27.69
CA GLU A 77 -13.15 -3.32 26.47
C GLU A 77 -13.74 -2.24 25.57
N LEU A 78 -12.89 -1.29 25.16
CA LEU A 78 -13.22 -0.18 24.29
C LEU A 78 -12.29 -0.19 23.08
N ASP A 79 -12.86 -0.21 21.89
CA ASP A 79 -12.12 0.03 20.65
C ASP A 79 -12.04 1.55 20.40
N ALA A 80 -10.84 2.11 20.50
CA ALA A 80 -10.63 3.54 20.30
C ALA A 80 -10.88 3.99 18.86
N ALA A 81 -10.95 3.09 17.87
CA ALA A 81 -11.36 3.45 16.52
C ALA A 81 -12.85 3.82 16.46
N SER A 82 -13.68 3.16 17.27
CA SER A 82 -15.13 3.40 17.37
C SER A 82 -15.47 4.42 18.46
N ASN A 83 -14.70 4.47 19.56
CA ASN A 83 -14.91 5.31 20.75
C ASN A 83 -13.76 6.32 20.91
N ARG A 84 -13.56 7.19 19.92
CA ARG A 84 -12.42 8.09 19.82
C ARG A 84 -12.65 9.49 20.40
N GLY A 85 -13.87 9.77 20.82
CA GLY A 85 -14.31 11.10 21.22
C GLY A 85 -13.98 11.45 22.67
N ILE A 86 -14.01 12.75 22.98
CA ILE A 86 -13.80 13.24 24.33
C ILE A 86 -14.91 12.78 25.28
N GLU A 87 -16.15 12.66 24.79
CA GLU A 87 -17.30 12.25 25.60
C GLU A 87 -17.18 10.79 26.03
N ASP A 88 -16.71 9.90 25.14
CA ASP A 88 -16.46 8.50 25.48
C ASP A 88 -15.46 8.36 26.63
N ILE A 89 -14.40 9.19 26.62
CA ILE A 89 -13.37 9.17 27.66
C ILE A 89 -13.87 9.84 28.95
N ARG A 90 -14.76 10.85 28.88
CA ARG A 90 -15.41 11.44 30.06
C ARG A 90 -16.32 10.42 30.75
N GLU A 91 -17.12 9.71 29.98
CA GLU A 91 -17.97 8.63 30.49
C GLU A 91 -17.14 7.52 31.13
N LEU A 92 -16.02 7.10 30.47
CA LEU A 92 -15.07 6.14 31.02
C LEU A 92 -14.55 6.65 32.39
N ARG A 93 -14.14 7.90 32.47
CA ARG A 93 -13.60 8.50 33.71
C ARG A 93 -14.65 8.48 34.84
N GLU A 94 -15.89 8.85 34.55
CA GLU A 94 -16.97 8.80 35.54
C GLU A 94 -17.22 7.37 36.04
N LYS A 95 -17.30 6.40 35.13
CA LYS A 95 -17.46 4.98 35.45
C LYS A 95 -16.28 4.39 36.21
N ALA A 96 -15.06 4.91 35.98
CA ALA A 96 -13.84 4.45 36.66
C ALA A 96 -13.83 4.80 38.15
N THR A 97 -14.55 5.83 38.58
CA THR A 97 -14.64 6.17 40.03
C THR A 97 -15.46 5.17 40.82
N ILE A 98 -16.31 4.38 40.16
CA ILE A 98 -17.16 3.37 40.78
C ILE A 98 -16.31 2.13 41.07
N ALA A 99 -16.33 1.64 42.31
CA ALA A 99 -15.62 0.44 42.71
C ALA A 99 -16.03 -0.80 41.89
N PRO A 100 -15.12 -1.78 41.73
CA PRO A 100 -15.45 -3.04 41.07
C PRO A 100 -16.55 -3.80 41.84
N THR A 101 -17.32 -4.60 41.11
CA THR A 101 -18.45 -5.36 41.65
C THR A 101 -18.03 -6.77 42.09
N GLU A 102 -17.24 -7.44 41.28
CA GLU A 102 -16.87 -8.85 41.48
C GLU A 102 -15.34 -9.03 41.62
N GLY A 103 -14.57 -8.21 40.89
CA GLY A 103 -13.12 -8.32 40.83
C GLY A 103 -12.39 -7.50 41.88
N LYS A 104 -11.07 -7.74 41.99
CA LYS A 104 -10.14 -6.88 42.74
C LYS A 104 -9.94 -5.54 42.04
N TYR A 105 -9.90 -5.57 40.71
CA TYR A 105 -9.63 -4.42 39.86
C TYR A 105 -10.76 -4.21 38.84
N LYS A 106 -11.05 -2.97 38.56
CA LYS A 106 -11.85 -2.56 37.39
C LYS A 106 -10.90 -2.29 36.25
N VAL A 107 -10.95 -3.12 35.22
CA VAL A 107 -9.96 -3.13 34.14
C VAL A 107 -10.57 -2.53 32.89
N TYR A 108 -9.89 -1.53 32.32
CA TYR A 108 -10.24 -0.96 31.04
C TYR A 108 -9.20 -1.36 29.99
N ILE A 109 -9.64 -2.09 28.97
CA ILE A 109 -8.84 -2.47 27.81
C ILE A 109 -9.16 -1.48 26.70
N LEU A 110 -8.20 -0.65 26.29
CA LEU A 110 -8.34 0.29 25.18
C LEU A 110 -7.55 -0.25 24.00
N ASP A 111 -8.24 -0.75 22.98
CA ASP A 111 -7.59 -1.23 21.75
C ASP A 111 -7.41 -0.09 20.76
N GLU A 112 -6.32 -0.12 20.00
CA GLU A 112 -5.87 0.90 19.03
C GLU A 112 -5.92 2.33 19.63
N VAL A 113 -5.41 2.49 20.83
CA VAL A 113 -5.49 3.76 21.61
C VAL A 113 -4.95 4.98 20.86
N HIS A 114 -4.07 4.80 19.86
CA HIS A 114 -3.58 5.90 19.01
C HIS A 114 -4.66 6.55 18.13
N MET A 115 -5.87 5.96 18.06
CA MET A 115 -7.01 6.51 17.32
C MET A 115 -7.80 7.56 18.10
N LEU A 116 -7.51 7.75 19.38
CA LEU A 116 -8.15 8.80 20.20
C LEU A 116 -7.84 10.19 19.65
N THR A 117 -8.81 11.11 19.77
CA THR A 117 -8.58 12.52 19.44
C THR A 117 -7.65 13.19 20.46
N ARG A 118 -7.06 14.32 20.12
CA ARG A 118 -6.21 15.09 21.04
C ARG A 118 -6.95 15.48 22.33
N GLU A 119 -8.20 15.88 22.20
CA GLU A 119 -9.07 16.27 23.30
C GLU A 119 -9.37 15.06 24.20
N ALA A 120 -9.61 13.88 23.61
CA ALA A 120 -9.79 12.63 24.33
C ALA A 120 -8.52 12.22 25.08
N PHE A 121 -7.33 12.34 24.46
CA PHE A 121 -6.07 12.12 25.17
C PHE A 121 -5.91 13.04 26.38
N ASN A 122 -6.19 14.33 26.22
CA ASN A 122 -6.10 15.29 27.33
C ASN A 122 -7.08 14.95 28.48
N ALA A 123 -8.27 14.46 28.16
CA ALA A 123 -9.21 13.98 29.15
C ALA A 123 -8.72 12.70 29.86
N PHE A 124 -8.10 11.79 29.09
CA PHE A 124 -7.56 10.52 29.58
C PHE A 124 -6.34 10.71 30.48
N LEU A 125 -5.48 11.66 30.18
CA LEU A 125 -4.31 12.00 31.02
C LEU A 125 -4.70 12.29 32.46
N LYS A 126 -5.83 12.97 32.71
CA LYS A 126 -6.28 13.32 34.06
C LYS A 126 -6.52 12.09 34.94
N ILE A 127 -7.03 11.00 34.39
CA ILE A 127 -7.26 9.77 35.16
C ILE A 127 -5.99 8.89 35.23
N LEU A 128 -5.08 9.01 34.25
CA LEU A 128 -3.80 8.31 34.30
C LEU A 128 -2.83 8.94 35.31
N GLU A 129 -2.97 10.24 35.62
CA GLU A 129 -2.16 10.96 36.61
C GLU A 129 -2.61 10.60 38.04
N GLU A 130 -3.91 10.55 38.26
CA GLU A 130 -4.51 10.26 39.57
C GLU A 130 -5.53 9.09 39.45
N PRO A 131 -5.05 7.87 39.14
CA PRO A 131 -5.94 6.74 38.95
C PRO A 131 -6.53 6.27 40.30
N PRO A 132 -7.82 5.91 40.36
CA PRO A 132 -8.36 5.21 41.53
C PRO A 132 -7.59 3.93 41.78
N ALA A 133 -7.33 3.57 43.03
CA ALA A 133 -6.48 2.42 43.41
C ALA A 133 -6.99 1.07 42.88
N HIS A 134 -8.26 0.98 42.55
CA HIS A 134 -8.92 -0.21 42.01
C HIS A 134 -8.95 -0.24 40.49
N VAL A 135 -8.40 0.76 39.78
CA VAL A 135 -8.49 0.84 38.30
C VAL A 135 -7.17 0.45 37.66
N VAL A 136 -7.27 -0.36 36.62
CA VAL A 136 -6.13 -0.76 35.77
C VAL A 136 -6.49 -0.48 34.32
N PHE A 137 -5.62 0.27 33.64
CA PHE A 137 -5.71 0.51 32.20
C PHE A 137 -4.76 -0.39 31.44
N ILE A 138 -5.26 -1.09 30.41
CA ILE A 138 -4.45 -1.87 29.48
C ILE A 138 -4.67 -1.29 28.10
N MET A 139 -3.72 -0.51 27.62
CA MET A 139 -3.74 0.13 26.32
C MET A 139 -3.02 -0.73 25.30
N ALA A 140 -3.59 -0.92 24.11
CA ALA A 140 -2.94 -1.59 22.98
C ALA A 140 -2.83 -0.62 21.79
N THR A 141 -1.71 -0.68 21.06
CA THR A 141 -1.49 0.15 19.87
C THR A 141 -0.59 -0.53 18.85
N THR A 142 -0.89 -0.28 17.58
CA THR A 142 -0.01 -0.63 16.45
C THR A 142 0.99 0.49 16.12
N ASN A 143 0.71 1.71 16.54
CA ASN A 143 1.49 2.91 16.22
C ASN A 143 1.89 3.67 17.49
N PRO A 144 2.91 3.20 18.24
CA PRO A 144 3.36 3.86 19.47
C PRO A 144 3.88 5.28 19.24
N GLU A 145 4.42 5.57 18.06
CA GLU A 145 4.95 6.90 17.67
C GLU A 145 3.86 7.98 17.58
N LYS A 146 2.59 7.59 17.42
CA LYS A 146 1.45 8.53 17.43
C LYS A 146 0.97 8.88 18.83
N LEU A 147 1.47 8.19 19.87
CA LEU A 147 1.06 8.45 21.24
C LEU A 147 1.82 9.64 21.83
N PRO A 148 1.14 10.51 22.59
CA PRO A 148 1.81 11.53 23.36
C PRO A 148 2.81 10.94 24.38
N VAL A 149 3.98 11.56 24.52
CA VAL A 149 5.01 11.12 25.49
C VAL A 149 4.44 11.11 26.93
N THR A 150 3.48 11.97 27.21
CA THR A 150 2.79 12.01 28.50
C THR A 150 2.02 10.74 28.84
N ILE A 151 1.54 9.99 27.86
CA ILE A 151 0.91 8.67 28.04
C ILE A 151 1.98 7.59 28.25
N THR A 152 2.98 7.55 27.35
CA THR A 152 4.02 6.52 27.40
C THR A 152 4.88 6.57 28.66
N SER A 153 5.07 7.78 29.24
CA SER A 153 5.82 7.97 30.49
C SER A 153 5.09 7.48 31.76
N ARG A 154 3.77 7.23 31.67
CA ARG A 154 2.94 6.80 32.83
C ARG A 154 2.49 5.34 32.74
N ALA A 155 2.88 4.62 31.71
CA ALA A 155 2.48 3.24 31.49
C ALA A 155 3.69 2.29 31.50
N ALA A 156 3.49 1.08 32.01
CA ALA A 156 4.46 -0.01 31.84
C ALA A 156 4.37 -0.53 30.41
N ILE A 157 5.44 -0.35 29.61
CA ILE A 157 5.47 -0.66 28.19
C ILE A 157 5.90 -2.10 27.96
N TYR A 158 5.13 -2.84 27.16
CA TYR A 158 5.40 -4.19 26.71
C TYR A 158 5.38 -4.24 25.20
N SER A 159 6.51 -4.62 24.59
CA SER A 159 6.65 -4.71 23.14
C SER A 159 6.36 -6.12 22.66
N PHE A 160 5.45 -6.22 21.71
CA PHE A 160 5.07 -7.43 20.99
C PHE A 160 5.66 -7.44 19.60
N SER A 161 6.19 -8.56 19.16
CA SER A 161 6.79 -8.74 17.83
C SER A 161 5.99 -9.69 16.96
N LEU A 162 6.24 -9.63 15.65
CA LEU A 162 5.77 -10.67 14.73
C LEU A 162 6.45 -12.00 15.05
N ALA A 163 5.72 -13.09 14.87
CA ALA A 163 6.27 -14.42 15.13
C ALA A 163 7.30 -14.81 14.05
N PRO A 164 8.48 -15.29 14.44
CA PRO A 164 9.41 -15.88 13.48
C PRO A 164 8.78 -17.04 12.69
N ALA A 165 9.19 -17.21 11.43
CA ALA A 165 8.63 -18.24 10.55
C ALA A 165 8.64 -19.67 11.16
N PRO A 166 9.68 -20.15 11.84
CA PRO A 166 9.65 -21.48 12.44
C PRO A 166 8.57 -21.65 13.51
N ILE A 167 8.37 -20.61 14.34
CA ILE A 167 7.34 -20.61 15.38
C ILE A 167 5.95 -20.63 14.74
N MET A 168 5.72 -19.79 13.73
CA MET A 168 4.45 -19.74 13.01
C MET A 168 4.17 -21.07 12.30
N THR A 169 5.16 -21.67 11.65
CA THR A 169 5.02 -22.97 10.99
C THR A 169 4.55 -24.04 11.98
N THR A 170 5.22 -24.15 13.11
CA THR A 170 4.85 -25.13 14.17
C THR A 170 3.42 -24.88 14.66
N HIS A 171 3.04 -23.64 14.88
CA HIS A 171 1.71 -23.27 15.35
C HIS A 171 0.62 -23.62 14.32
N LEU A 172 0.83 -23.29 13.05
CA LEU A 172 -0.12 -23.62 11.97
C LEU A 172 -0.21 -25.13 11.72
N GLN A 173 0.89 -25.90 11.84
CA GLN A 173 0.87 -27.36 11.78
C GLN A 173 0.00 -27.98 12.87
N GLN A 174 0.08 -27.46 14.11
CA GLN A 174 -0.77 -27.91 15.21
C GLN A 174 -2.25 -27.64 14.91
N ILE A 175 -2.59 -26.46 14.40
CA ILE A 175 -3.96 -26.11 14.01
C ILE A 175 -4.44 -27.00 12.88
N ALA A 176 -3.66 -27.16 11.81
CA ALA A 176 -4.00 -27.98 10.66
C ALA A 176 -4.27 -29.44 11.08
N LYS A 177 -3.44 -29.99 11.98
CA LYS A 177 -3.63 -31.34 12.53
C LYS A 177 -4.93 -31.44 13.35
N ALA A 178 -5.21 -30.45 14.19
CA ALA A 178 -6.41 -30.43 15.03
C ALA A 178 -7.69 -30.30 14.22
N GLU A 179 -7.67 -29.50 13.15
CA GLU A 179 -8.80 -29.30 12.22
C GLU A 179 -8.86 -30.33 11.10
N LYS A 180 -7.92 -31.28 11.05
CA LYS A 180 -7.81 -32.30 9.99
C LYS A 180 -7.65 -31.69 8.59
N ILE A 181 -6.99 -30.53 8.50
CA ILE A 181 -6.67 -29.87 7.25
C ILE A 181 -5.43 -30.53 6.65
N SER A 182 -5.57 -31.14 5.46
CA SER A 182 -4.45 -31.75 4.74
C SER A 182 -3.73 -30.67 3.94
N ILE A 183 -2.53 -30.28 4.37
CA ILE A 183 -1.69 -29.26 3.71
C ILE A 183 -0.26 -29.79 3.56
N THR A 184 0.42 -29.44 2.45
CA THR A 184 1.83 -29.78 2.26
C THR A 184 2.74 -28.78 2.98
N ASP A 185 3.98 -29.16 3.26
CA ASP A 185 4.93 -28.27 3.95
C ASP A 185 5.29 -27.06 3.09
N GLU A 186 5.37 -27.24 1.75
CA GLU A 186 5.59 -26.15 0.79
C GLU A 186 4.41 -25.16 0.80
N ALA A 187 3.17 -25.69 0.81
CA ALA A 187 1.97 -24.83 0.91
C ALA A 187 1.94 -24.06 2.22
N LEU A 188 2.29 -24.73 3.31
CA LEU A 188 2.37 -24.11 4.63
C LEU A 188 3.43 -23.00 4.68
N ALA A 189 4.58 -23.20 4.04
CA ALA A 189 5.63 -22.20 3.92
C ALA A 189 5.13 -20.94 3.19
N VAL A 190 4.34 -21.09 2.13
CA VAL A 190 3.71 -19.97 1.43
C VAL A 190 2.72 -19.23 2.35
N VAL A 191 1.89 -19.96 3.11
CA VAL A 191 0.95 -19.35 4.08
C VAL A 191 1.70 -18.57 5.16
N VAL A 192 2.78 -19.13 5.71
CA VAL A 192 3.62 -18.47 6.73
C VAL A 192 4.26 -17.20 6.16
N LYS A 193 4.84 -17.28 4.96
CA LYS A 193 5.43 -16.13 4.26
C LYS A 193 4.41 -15.01 4.08
N ARG A 194 3.23 -15.32 3.56
CA ARG A 194 2.16 -14.35 3.29
C ARG A 194 1.46 -13.82 4.55
N GLY A 195 1.44 -14.58 5.62
CA GLY A 195 0.95 -14.14 6.92
C GLY A 195 1.88 -13.14 7.61
N GLY A 196 3.14 -12.98 7.14
CA GLY A 196 4.08 -11.96 7.60
C GLY A 196 4.36 -12.01 9.11
N GLY A 197 4.25 -13.19 9.75
CA GLY A 197 4.42 -13.36 11.20
C GLY A 197 3.21 -12.93 12.04
N SER A 198 2.10 -12.48 11.42
CA SER A 198 0.84 -12.20 12.09
C SER A 198 0.07 -13.49 12.34
N PHE A 199 -0.19 -13.84 13.60
CA PHE A 199 -1.01 -15.01 13.94
C PHE A 199 -2.40 -14.93 13.35
N ARG A 200 -3.04 -13.75 13.43
CA ARG A 200 -4.39 -13.54 12.93
C ARG A 200 -4.47 -13.76 11.42
N ASP A 201 -3.54 -13.18 10.67
CA ASP A 201 -3.58 -13.21 9.22
C ASP A 201 -3.16 -14.60 8.71
N SER A 202 -2.13 -15.22 9.30
CA SER A 202 -1.71 -16.59 8.96
C SER A 202 -2.80 -17.64 9.21
N ILE A 203 -3.47 -17.58 10.36
CA ILE A 203 -4.57 -18.49 10.69
C ILE A 203 -5.78 -18.23 9.79
N SER A 204 -6.08 -16.96 9.47
CA SER A 204 -7.20 -16.61 8.57
C SER A 204 -6.95 -17.11 7.15
N LEU A 205 -5.70 -17.04 6.66
CA LEU A 205 -5.31 -17.63 5.37
C LEU A 205 -5.50 -19.16 5.38
N LEU A 206 -5.07 -19.85 6.43
CA LEU A 206 -5.27 -21.29 6.57
C LEU A 206 -6.76 -21.65 6.59
N ASP A 207 -7.59 -20.88 7.29
CA ASP A 207 -9.04 -21.06 7.37
C ASP A 207 -9.67 -20.89 5.97
N GLN A 208 -9.33 -19.82 5.26
CA GLN A 208 -9.79 -19.58 3.88
C GLN A 208 -9.41 -20.72 2.94
N LEU A 209 -8.16 -21.16 2.96
CA LEU A 209 -7.69 -22.24 2.09
C LEU A 209 -8.36 -23.56 2.40
N SER A 210 -8.69 -23.82 3.66
CA SER A 210 -9.42 -25.04 4.08
C SER A 210 -10.82 -25.13 3.49
N THR A 211 -11.44 -23.99 3.18
CA THR A 211 -12.78 -23.94 2.56
C THR A 211 -12.74 -24.09 1.04
N LEU A 212 -11.59 -23.81 0.39
CA LEU A 212 -11.43 -23.84 -1.06
C LEU A 212 -11.14 -25.26 -1.59
N SER A 213 -10.69 -26.18 -0.75
CA SER A 213 -10.32 -27.52 -1.17
C SER A 213 -10.80 -28.59 -0.20
N THR A 214 -11.45 -29.60 -0.72
CA THR A 214 -11.79 -30.84 0.03
C THR A 214 -10.65 -31.85 0.04
N GLY A 215 -9.55 -31.59 -0.68
CA GLY A 215 -8.39 -32.43 -0.82
C GLY A 215 -7.15 -31.85 -0.12
N LYS A 216 -5.97 -32.37 -0.55
CA LYS A 216 -4.68 -31.89 -0.04
C LYS A 216 -4.36 -30.50 -0.61
N ILE A 217 -4.11 -29.54 0.26
CA ILE A 217 -3.73 -28.16 -0.11
C ILE A 217 -2.26 -28.19 -0.54
N THR A 218 -1.99 -27.85 -1.79
CA THR A 218 -0.64 -27.77 -2.38
C THR A 218 -0.19 -26.32 -2.54
N ALA A 219 1.11 -26.05 -2.69
CA ALA A 219 1.65 -24.71 -2.91
C ALA A 219 0.99 -24.04 -4.13
N LYS A 220 0.82 -24.77 -5.24
CA LYS A 220 0.17 -24.25 -6.45
C LYS A 220 -1.27 -23.78 -6.21
N LEU A 221 -2.04 -24.52 -5.40
CA LEU A 221 -3.40 -24.11 -5.03
C LEU A 221 -3.38 -22.83 -4.18
N VAL A 222 -2.44 -22.72 -3.24
CA VAL A 222 -2.28 -21.51 -2.42
C VAL A 222 -1.91 -20.30 -3.28
N GLU A 223 -0.95 -20.45 -4.19
CA GLU A 223 -0.52 -19.40 -5.12
C GLU A 223 -1.70 -18.93 -5.98
N GLN A 224 -2.45 -19.85 -6.58
CA GLN A 224 -3.63 -19.50 -7.37
C GLN A 224 -4.73 -18.81 -6.55
N ALA A 225 -5.05 -19.34 -5.36
CA ALA A 225 -6.09 -18.78 -4.49
C ALA A 225 -5.76 -17.35 -3.99
N LEU A 226 -4.47 -17.05 -3.82
CA LEU A 226 -4.00 -15.75 -3.36
C LEU A 226 -3.60 -14.78 -4.49
N GLY A 227 -3.62 -15.26 -5.75
CA GLY A 227 -3.18 -14.50 -6.92
C GLY A 227 -1.67 -14.21 -6.88
N LEU A 228 -0.87 -15.20 -6.45
CA LEU A 228 0.59 -15.07 -6.37
C LEU A 228 1.24 -15.51 -7.68
N PRO A 229 2.36 -14.89 -8.08
CA PRO A 229 3.13 -15.32 -9.21
C PRO A 229 3.81 -16.68 -8.92
N GLN A 230 3.85 -17.55 -9.91
CA GLN A 230 4.63 -18.77 -9.83
C GLN A 230 6.12 -18.48 -9.95
N ALA A 231 6.97 -19.23 -9.26
CA ALA A 231 8.43 -19.03 -9.28
C ALA A 231 9.02 -19.06 -10.70
N GLU A 232 8.50 -19.93 -11.57
CA GLU A 232 8.90 -20.01 -12.98
C GLU A 232 8.64 -18.70 -13.74
N LEU A 233 7.50 -18.04 -13.47
CA LEU A 233 7.16 -16.76 -14.08
C LEU A 233 8.17 -15.68 -13.69
N ILE A 234 8.53 -15.61 -12.41
CA ILE A 234 9.51 -14.65 -11.91
C ILE A 234 10.89 -14.87 -12.55
N GLN A 235 11.34 -16.13 -12.64
CA GLN A 235 12.60 -16.47 -13.28
C GLN A 235 12.60 -16.11 -14.78
N ASN A 236 11.51 -16.40 -15.49
CA ASN A 236 11.37 -16.05 -16.90
C ASN A 236 11.40 -14.55 -17.13
N LEU A 237 10.74 -13.76 -16.28
CA LEU A 237 10.76 -12.29 -16.34
C LEU A 237 12.17 -11.72 -16.10
N LEU A 238 12.87 -12.23 -15.09
CA LEU A 238 14.24 -11.80 -14.78
C LEU A 238 15.21 -12.17 -15.91
N GLN A 239 15.08 -13.38 -16.47
CA GLN A 239 15.90 -13.82 -17.61
C GLN A 239 15.60 -13.03 -18.88
N ALA A 240 14.33 -12.75 -19.18
CA ALA A 240 13.93 -11.90 -20.30
C ALA A 240 14.47 -10.46 -20.14
N PHE A 241 14.47 -9.92 -18.92
CA PHE A 241 15.09 -8.64 -18.64
C PHE A 241 16.60 -8.65 -18.89
N ALA A 242 17.32 -9.66 -18.39
CA ALA A 242 18.77 -9.79 -18.58
C ALA A 242 19.15 -9.94 -20.06
N SER A 243 18.34 -10.65 -20.85
CA SER A 243 18.53 -10.80 -22.29
C SER A 243 18.05 -9.60 -23.11
N GLY A 244 17.31 -8.66 -22.54
CA GLY A 244 16.72 -7.52 -23.24
C GLY A 244 15.56 -7.88 -24.17
N ASP A 245 14.90 -9.03 -23.95
CA ASP A 245 13.78 -9.49 -24.77
C ASP A 245 12.45 -8.83 -24.34
N ALA A 246 12.15 -7.69 -24.95
CA ALA A 246 10.93 -6.93 -24.70
C ALA A 246 9.65 -7.72 -25.00
N SER A 247 9.68 -8.60 -26.02
CA SER A 247 8.53 -9.41 -26.40
C SER A 247 8.24 -10.48 -25.34
N ALA A 248 9.26 -11.18 -24.86
CA ALA A 248 9.11 -12.15 -23.77
C ALA A 248 8.62 -11.50 -22.47
N ILE A 249 9.12 -10.30 -22.12
CA ILE A 249 8.66 -9.53 -20.95
C ILE A 249 7.16 -9.22 -21.08
N THR A 250 6.76 -8.62 -22.20
CA THR A 250 5.35 -8.20 -22.41
C THR A 250 4.40 -9.40 -22.38
N THR A 251 4.78 -10.49 -23.05
CA THR A 251 3.98 -11.73 -23.08
C THR A 251 3.85 -12.36 -21.70
N SER A 252 4.94 -12.41 -20.94
CA SER A 252 4.95 -12.98 -19.59
C SER A 252 4.10 -12.15 -18.61
N LEU A 253 4.19 -10.83 -18.68
CA LEU A 253 3.36 -9.92 -17.87
C LEU A 253 1.88 -10.06 -18.21
N ALA A 254 1.52 -10.05 -19.50
CA ALA A 254 0.13 -10.23 -19.94
C ALA A 254 -0.42 -11.59 -19.50
N THR A 255 0.37 -12.66 -19.62
CA THR A 255 -0.02 -14.01 -19.18
C THR A 255 -0.26 -14.05 -17.67
N ALA A 256 0.59 -13.41 -16.87
CA ALA A 256 0.44 -13.33 -15.42
C ALA A 256 -0.86 -12.62 -15.01
N ILE A 257 -1.12 -11.46 -15.59
CA ILE A 257 -2.30 -10.64 -15.30
C ILE A 257 -3.58 -11.41 -15.69
N ASN A 258 -3.60 -12.00 -16.88
CA ASN A 258 -4.73 -12.80 -17.36
C ASN A 258 -4.96 -14.08 -16.51
N ALA A 259 -3.91 -14.60 -15.88
CA ALA A 259 -4.01 -15.72 -14.93
C ALA A 259 -4.48 -15.29 -13.52
N GLY A 260 -4.79 -14.01 -13.31
CA GLY A 260 -5.26 -13.46 -12.03
C GLY A 260 -4.16 -13.19 -11.00
N VAL A 261 -2.90 -13.11 -11.42
CA VAL A 261 -1.79 -12.71 -10.55
C VAL A 261 -1.96 -11.25 -10.16
N LYS A 262 -1.90 -10.97 -8.86
CA LYS A 262 -1.97 -9.60 -8.36
C LYS A 262 -0.67 -8.86 -8.67
N GLU A 263 -0.81 -7.67 -9.22
CA GLU A 263 0.33 -6.86 -9.66
C GLU A 263 1.27 -6.49 -8.50
N GLU A 264 0.69 -6.17 -7.33
CA GLU A 264 1.47 -5.88 -6.12
C GLU A 264 2.30 -7.09 -5.68
N ALA A 265 1.70 -8.28 -5.73
CA ALA A 265 2.38 -9.52 -5.37
C ALA A 265 3.51 -9.86 -6.36
N LEU A 266 3.34 -9.49 -7.64
CA LEU A 266 4.38 -9.65 -8.66
C LEU A 266 5.57 -8.73 -8.39
N VAL A 267 5.32 -7.46 -8.05
CA VAL A 267 6.38 -6.50 -7.68
C VAL A 267 7.13 -6.98 -6.44
N GLU A 268 6.40 -7.37 -5.40
CA GLU A 268 6.96 -7.83 -4.14
C GLU A 268 7.87 -9.07 -4.35
N GLU A 269 7.41 -10.06 -5.11
CA GLU A 269 8.17 -11.28 -5.37
C GLU A 269 9.41 -11.01 -6.24
N LEU A 270 9.31 -10.12 -7.24
CA LEU A 270 10.47 -9.68 -8.05
C LEU A 270 11.52 -9.00 -7.17
N LEU A 271 11.11 -8.08 -6.30
CA LEU A 271 12.01 -7.40 -5.36
C LEU A 271 12.70 -8.41 -4.43
N GLU A 272 11.96 -9.33 -3.83
CA GLU A 272 12.50 -10.36 -2.94
C GLU A 272 13.52 -11.26 -3.67
N GLN A 273 13.23 -11.71 -4.89
CA GLN A 273 14.13 -12.57 -5.65
C GLN A 273 15.43 -11.83 -6.04
N ILE A 274 15.34 -10.57 -6.41
CA ILE A 274 16.53 -9.76 -6.74
C ILE A 274 17.37 -9.49 -5.47
N ILE A 275 16.72 -9.22 -4.33
CA ILE A 275 17.42 -9.01 -3.05
C ILE A 275 18.08 -10.31 -2.57
N ALA A 276 17.42 -11.46 -2.73
CA ALA A 276 17.97 -12.75 -2.35
C ALA A 276 19.18 -13.16 -3.22
N ASN A 277 19.17 -12.79 -4.51
CA ASN A 277 20.23 -13.08 -5.47
C ASN A 277 20.64 -11.82 -6.24
N PRO A 278 21.40 -10.92 -5.63
CA PRO A 278 21.72 -9.60 -6.20
C PRO A 278 22.76 -9.71 -7.32
N LEU A 279 22.31 -10.02 -8.53
CA LEU A 279 23.17 -9.99 -9.71
C LEU A 279 23.27 -8.55 -10.24
N PRO A 280 24.48 -8.12 -10.72
CA PRO A 280 24.69 -6.77 -11.22
C PRO A 280 23.71 -6.35 -12.32
N GLU A 281 23.28 -7.31 -13.15
CA GLU A 281 22.34 -7.11 -14.24
C GLU A 281 20.91 -6.74 -13.77
N TYR A 282 20.53 -7.10 -12.54
CA TYR A 282 19.21 -6.79 -11.96
C TYR A 282 19.18 -5.50 -11.11
N LEU A 283 20.34 -4.91 -10.78
CA LEU A 283 20.37 -3.69 -9.96
C LEU A 283 19.60 -2.51 -10.59
N PRO A 284 19.67 -2.27 -11.93
CA PRO A 284 18.86 -1.22 -12.54
C PRO A 284 17.35 -1.47 -12.43
N LEU A 285 16.93 -2.76 -12.47
CA LEU A 285 15.54 -3.14 -12.30
C LEU A 285 15.08 -2.96 -10.85
N LEU A 286 15.94 -3.31 -9.88
CA LEU A 286 15.65 -3.12 -8.46
C LEU A 286 15.32 -1.66 -8.12
N ALA A 287 16.14 -0.72 -8.61
CA ALA A 287 15.92 0.71 -8.39
C ALA A 287 14.58 1.18 -8.98
N LYS A 288 14.22 0.69 -10.17
CA LYS A 288 12.93 1.04 -10.81
C LYS A 288 11.73 0.39 -10.15
N LEU A 289 11.85 -0.88 -9.70
CA LEU A 289 10.77 -1.60 -9.03
C LEU A 289 10.45 -1.00 -7.66
N SER A 290 11.43 -0.42 -6.96
CA SER A 290 11.19 0.25 -5.67
C SER A 290 10.22 1.42 -5.77
N ASP A 291 10.11 2.05 -6.94
CA ASP A 291 9.20 3.17 -7.21
C ASP A 291 7.83 2.71 -7.75
N VAL A 292 7.65 1.41 -8.00
CA VAL A 292 6.40 0.84 -8.49
C VAL A 292 5.39 0.73 -7.37
N THR A 293 4.50 1.69 -7.29
CA THR A 293 3.41 1.75 -6.30
C THR A 293 2.08 2.00 -6.98
N ALA A 294 0.96 1.66 -6.33
CA ALA A 294 -0.36 2.04 -6.81
C ALA A 294 -0.49 3.59 -6.94
N PRO A 295 -1.28 4.10 -7.90
CA PRO A 295 -1.99 3.41 -8.97
C PRO A 295 -1.12 3.10 -10.21
N PHE A 296 -1.67 2.32 -11.16
CA PHE A 296 -1.04 1.99 -12.46
C PHE A 296 0.21 1.08 -12.36
N ILE A 297 0.16 0.08 -11.49
CA ILE A 297 1.29 -0.83 -11.27
C ILE A 297 1.72 -1.51 -12.56
N THR A 298 0.81 -2.02 -13.39
CA THR A 298 1.12 -2.65 -14.69
C THR A 298 1.93 -1.72 -15.60
N ALA A 299 1.49 -0.47 -15.75
CA ALA A 299 2.19 0.50 -16.59
C ALA A 299 3.59 0.81 -16.05
N LYS A 300 3.71 0.95 -14.72
CA LYS A 300 5.00 1.16 -14.04
C LYS A 300 5.92 -0.06 -14.16
N LEU A 301 5.39 -1.28 -14.06
CA LEU A 301 6.13 -2.51 -14.31
C LEU A 301 6.67 -2.54 -15.73
N LEU A 302 5.83 -2.28 -16.74
CA LEU A 302 6.29 -2.19 -18.12
C LEU A 302 7.40 -1.15 -18.29
N THR A 303 7.25 0.02 -17.69
CA THR A 303 8.28 1.07 -17.72
C THR A 303 9.57 0.64 -16.99
N ALA A 304 9.46 -0.07 -15.86
CA ALA A 304 10.61 -0.57 -15.14
C ALA A 304 11.39 -1.60 -15.96
N PHE A 305 10.69 -2.49 -16.64
CA PHE A 305 11.32 -3.53 -17.49
C PHE A 305 11.80 -3.00 -18.84
N LEU A 306 11.03 -2.11 -19.52
CA LEU A 306 11.27 -1.68 -20.89
C LEU A 306 11.87 -0.25 -21.01
N GLY A 307 12.03 0.48 -19.89
CA GLY A 307 12.52 1.87 -19.90
C GLY A 307 13.91 2.03 -20.52
N GLU A 308 14.23 3.23 -20.97
CA GLU A 308 15.26 3.73 -21.93
C GLU A 308 16.63 3.02 -22.05
N GLY A 309 16.93 2.03 -21.20
CA GLY A 309 18.19 1.27 -21.26
C GLY A 309 18.09 -0.14 -21.87
N SER A 310 16.88 -0.69 -22.02
CA SER A 310 16.69 -2.09 -22.47
C SER A 310 16.58 -2.24 -23.99
N ILE A 311 16.20 -1.19 -24.70
CA ILE A 311 15.94 -1.23 -26.14
C ILE A 311 17.22 -1.22 -26.99
N ASN A 312 18.39 -0.95 -26.40
CA ASN A 312 19.62 -0.73 -27.16
C ASN A 312 20.65 -1.87 -27.13
N ARG A 313 20.27 -3.09 -26.72
CA ARG A 313 21.24 -4.21 -26.63
C ARG A 313 21.18 -5.25 -27.74
N THR A 314 20.21 -5.23 -28.65
CA THR A 314 20.19 -6.11 -29.82
C THR A 314 19.55 -5.45 -31.03
N ALA A 315 20.20 -4.47 -31.63
CA ALA A 315 20.04 -4.26 -33.06
C ALA A 315 20.97 -5.24 -33.76
N PRO A 316 20.49 -6.18 -34.59
CA PRO A 316 21.37 -6.95 -35.43
C PRO A 316 22.11 -6.00 -36.38
N SER A 317 23.43 -6.04 -36.34
CA SER A 317 24.31 -5.38 -37.29
C SER A 317 23.89 -5.76 -38.72
N LEU A 318 23.25 -4.84 -39.41
CA LEU A 318 23.09 -4.88 -40.86
C LEU A 318 24.40 -4.38 -41.50
N ALA A 319 25.46 -5.14 -41.33
CA ALA A 319 26.64 -5.03 -42.14
C ALA A 319 26.52 -6.05 -43.27
N GLY A 320 26.04 -5.62 -44.40
CA GLY A 320 26.10 -6.41 -45.61
C GLY A 320 24.97 -6.13 -46.60
N LEU A 321 25.00 -4.97 -47.26
CA LEU A 321 24.49 -4.83 -48.62
C LEU A 321 25.05 -3.53 -49.25
N GLY A 322 26.00 -3.72 -50.12
CA GLY A 322 26.18 -3.01 -51.39
C GLY A 322 26.60 -1.55 -51.38
N ALA A 323 27.91 -1.35 -51.52
CA ALA A 323 28.48 -0.11 -51.97
C ALA A 323 27.93 0.31 -53.33
N ALA A 324 27.42 1.54 -53.44
CA ALA A 324 27.43 2.28 -54.70
C ALA A 324 28.02 3.66 -54.45
N ARG A 325 29.13 3.85 -55.07
CA ARG A 325 30.01 5.03 -55.11
C ARG A 325 29.33 6.14 -55.92
N VAL A 326 29.25 7.35 -55.41
CA VAL A 326 29.29 8.55 -56.23
C VAL A 326 30.21 9.55 -55.57
N THR A 327 31.22 9.92 -56.31
CA THR A 327 32.27 10.90 -56.07
C THR A 327 31.81 12.31 -56.33
N THR A 328 32.46 13.24 -55.67
CA THR A 328 32.92 14.62 -56.00
C THR A 328 32.44 15.60 -54.95
N SER A 329 33.18 16.57 -54.48
CA SER A 329 34.52 17.12 -54.67
C SER A 329 34.79 18.16 -53.59
N GLU A 330 36.01 18.31 -53.30
CA GLU A 330 36.75 19.24 -52.45
C GLU A 330 36.21 20.67 -52.28
N GLY A 331 36.53 21.27 -51.14
CA GLY A 331 36.48 22.72 -50.93
C GLY A 331 36.88 23.11 -49.50
N ASP A 332 38.14 23.49 -49.36
CA ASP A 332 39.01 23.81 -48.21
C ASP A 332 38.59 25.06 -47.40
N PRO A 333 39.13 25.21 -46.21
CA PRO A 333 38.63 26.10 -45.13
C PRO A 333 39.40 27.42 -45.08
N ARG A 334 38.92 28.33 -44.28
CA ARG A 334 39.50 29.56 -43.71
C ARG A 334 38.73 30.84 -43.99
N ARG A 335 38.14 31.41 -43.00
CA ARG A 335 38.52 32.73 -42.47
C ARG A 335 37.65 33.15 -41.28
N ALA A 336 38.39 33.48 -40.31
CA ALA A 336 38.00 34.08 -39.06
C ALA A 336 37.59 35.54 -39.16
N GLN A 337 37.00 35.98 -38.10
CA GLN A 337 37.10 37.28 -37.43
C GLN A 337 36.08 38.37 -37.69
N ARG A 338 35.44 38.71 -36.55
CA ARG A 338 35.22 40.05 -35.98
C ARG A 338 34.29 41.02 -36.69
N ARG A 339 33.26 41.44 -36.06
CA ARG A 339 33.17 42.75 -35.38
C ARG A 339 31.82 43.01 -34.76
N GLU A 340 31.92 43.64 -33.63
CA GLU A 340 30.94 44.29 -32.80
C GLU A 340 30.10 45.36 -33.52
N HIS A 341 28.96 45.62 -32.98
CA HIS A 341 28.35 46.86 -32.50
C HIS A 341 27.05 47.32 -33.18
N VAL A 342 26.14 47.66 -32.24
CA VAL A 342 25.19 48.78 -32.17
C VAL A 342 23.83 48.67 -32.88
N GLY A 343 22.81 48.56 -31.99
CA GLY A 343 21.82 49.59 -31.85
C GLY A 343 20.60 49.57 -32.78
N GLY A 344 19.45 49.64 -32.15
CA GLY A 344 18.28 50.25 -32.75
C GLY A 344 17.04 49.33 -32.82
N GLY A 345 16.05 49.67 -32.04
CA GLY A 345 14.80 49.00 -31.92
C GLY A 345 13.94 48.99 -33.19
N GLU A 346 13.01 48.10 -33.19
CA GLU A 346 11.61 48.33 -33.61
C GLU A 346 10.77 47.07 -33.41
N VAL A 347 9.76 47.23 -32.63
CA VAL A 347 8.35 46.84 -32.81
C VAL A 347 8.05 45.65 -33.71
N GLY A 348 7.54 44.59 -33.08
CA GLY A 348 6.37 43.87 -33.54
C GLY A 348 6.54 42.89 -34.68
N ARG A 349 6.54 41.60 -34.31
CA ARG A 349 5.73 40.56 -34.97
C ARG A 349 5.69 39.33 -34.08
N THR A 350 4.57 39.13 -33.41
CA THR A 350 4.17 37.88 -32.80
C THR A 350 4.20 36.77 -33.85
N SER A 351 5.23 35.93 -33.81
CA SER A 351 5.18 34.67 -34.55
C SER A 351 4.31 33.71 -33.75
N ALA A 352 3.23 33.26 -34.36
CA ALA A 352 2.40 32.16 -33.89
C ALA A 352 3.30 30.96 -33.57
N ALA A 353 3.39 30.60 -32.30
CA ALA A 353 4.02 29.36 -31.88
C ALA A 353 3.18 28.21 -32.43
N ASN A 354 3.80 27.38 -33.25
CA ASN A 354 3.19 26.20 -33.85
C ASN A 354 2.69 25.27 -32.78
N ALA A 355 1.47 24.76 -32.93
CA ALA A 355 0.76 23.81 -32.08
C ALA A 355 1.44 22.42 -31.96
N ALA A 356 2.67 22.27 -32.43
CA ALA A 356 3.40 20.99 -32.47
C ALA A 356 4.29 20.70 -31.26
N ASP A 357 4.51 21.64 -30.33
CA ASP A 357 5.53 21.51 -29.29
C ASP A 357 5.02 21.55 -27.84
N PHE A 358 3.72 21.33 -27.55
CA PHE A 358 3.24 21.27 -26.16
C PHE A 358 3.50 19.88 -25.57
N SER A 359 4.33 19.82 -24.52
CA SER A 359 4.57 18.61 -23.74
C SER A 359 3.89 18.72 -22.37
N TRP A 360 2.93 17.83 -22.10
CA TRP A 360 2.23 17.76 -20.81
C TRP A 360 3.21 17.46 -19.66
N SER A 361 4.21 16.60 -19.89
CA SER A 361 5.20 16.24 -18.89
C SER A 361 6.09 17.41 -18.49
N ASP A 362 6.52 18.24 -19.46
CA ASP A 362 7.32 19.44 -19.19
C ASP A 362 6.50 20.50 -18.45
N PHE A 363 5.22 20.64 -18.80
CA PHE A 363 4.31 21.51 -18.08
C PHE A 363 4.11 21.08 -16.63
N LEU A 364 3.88 19.80 -16.37
CA LEU A 364 3.78 19.26 -14.99
C LEU A 364 5.05 19.50 -14.18
N THR A 365 6.23 19.30 -14.77
CA THR A 365 7.52 19.54 -14.11
C THR A 365 7.70 21.00 -13.71
N LYS A 366 7.30 21.94 -14.57
CA LYS A 366 7.32 23.39 -14.24
C LYS A 366 6.37 23.74 -13.12
N VAL A 367 5.15 23.18 -13.13
CA VAL A 367 4.17 23.42 -12.06
C VAL A 367 4.60 22.77 -10.75
N GLU A 368 5.30 21.65 -10.76
CA GLU A 368 5.89 21.03 -9.55
C GLU A 368 6.94 21.94 -8.91
N GLN A 369 7.78 22.59 -9.72
CA GLN A 369 8.84 23.48 -9.23
C GLN A 369 8.31 24.83 -8.71
N ASN A 370 7.29 25.40 -9.34
CA ASN A 370 6.83 26.76 -9.10
C ASN A 370 5.43 26.84 -8.46
N GLY A 371 4.70 25.73 -8.39
CA GLY A 371 3.35 25.63 -7.83
C GLY A 371 3.27 25.01 -6.45
N SER A 372 2.06 24.99 -5.89
CA SER A 372 1.82 24.24 -4.65
C SER A 372 1.58 22.76 -4.92
N ALA A 373 1.93 21.88 -3.98
CA ALA A 373 1.68 20.44 -4.09
C ALA A 373 0.19 20.09 -4.35
N SER A 374 -0.75 20.95 -3.89
CA SER A 374 -2.18 20.77 -4.14
C SER A 374 -2.56 21.02 -5.60
N VAL A 375 -1.91 21.98 -6.28
CA VAL A 375 -2.11 22.27 -7.71
C VAL A 375 -1.56 21.13 -8.54
N TYR A 376 -0.32 20.70 -8.27
CA TYR A 376 0.31 19.57 -8.95
C TYR A 376 -0.53 18.29 -8.85
N ASN A 377 -0.94 17.88 -7.65
CA ASN A 377 -1.78 16.70 -7.44
C ASN A 377 -3.15 16.80 -8.15
N SER A 378 -3.71 18.02 -8.25
CA SER A 378 -4.97 18.24 -8.96
C SER A 378 -4.82 18.10 -10.47
N LEU A 379 -3.68 18.51 -11.03
CA LEU A 379 -3.34 18.34 -12.46
C LEU A 379 -3.08 16.89 -12.81
N VAL A 380 -2.32 16.17 -11.99
CA VAL A 380 -2.05 14.72 -12.19
C VAL A 380 -3.34 13.90 -12.18
N ALA A 381 -4.34 14.29 -11.37
CA ALA A 381 -5.65 13.63 -11.31
C ALA A 381 -6.68 14.13 -12.33
N CYS A 382 -6.28 15.03 -13.25
CA CYS A 382 -7.12 15.71 -14.19
C CYS A 382 -6.98 15.09 -15.60
N GLN A 383 -8.09 14.87 -16.31
CA GLN A 383 -8.02 14.56 -17.73
C GLN A 383 -7.72 15.87 -18.50
N HIS A 384 -6.90 15.81 -19.52
CA HIS A 384 -6.49 16.98 -20.29
C HIS A 384 -6.56 16.71 -21.79
N LEU A 385 -6.81 17.78 -22.54
CA LEU A 385 -6.87 17.77 -24.01
C LEU A 385 -6.25 19.05 -24.53
N PHE A 386 -5.36 18.98 -25.53
CA PHE A 386 -4.77 20.13 -26.16
C PHE A 386 -5.28 20.25 -27.60
N VAL A 387 -6.08 21.30 -27.87
CA VAL A 387 -6.69 21.53 -29.17
C VAL A 387 -6.61 23.03 -29.52
N ASP A 388 -6.25 23.34 -30.72
CA ASP A 388 -6.19 24.70 -31.28
C ASP A 388 -5.45 25.72 -30.40
N GLY A 389 -4.31 25.30 -29.81
CA GLY A 389 -3.51 26.16 -28.95
C GLY A 389 -4.12 26.44 -27.59
N THR A 390 -5.13 25.67 -27.20
CA THR A 390 -5.78 25.74 -25.88
C THR A 390 -5.64 24.43 -25.13
N LEU A 391 -5.17 24.49 -23.88
CA LEU A 391 -5.15 23.36 -22.96
C LEU A 391 -6.48 23.31 -22.20
N HIS A 392 -7.26 22.28 -22.45
CA HIS A 392 -8.51 21.97 -21.76
C HIS A 392 -8.24 21.00 -20.59
N LEU A 393 -8.64 21.38 -19.38
CA LEU A 393 -8.51 20.58 -18.17
C LEU A 393 -9.90 20.15 -17.67
N TYR A 394 -10.09 18.85 -17.42
CA TYR A 394 -11.33 18.25 -16.90
C TYR A 394 -11.09 17.67 -15.51
N PRO A 395 -11.12 18.52 -14.45
CA PRO A 395 -10.81 18.11 -13.10
C PRO A 395 -11.98 17.39 -12.41
N LYS A 396 -11.68 16.57 -11.41
CA LYS A 396 -12.67 16.08 -10.45
C LYS A 396 -13.10 17.20 -9.49
N LYS A 397 -14.26 17.05 -8.81
CA LYS A 397 -14.89 18.07 -7.94
C LYS A 397 -13.95 18.85 -7.01
N LEU A 398 -12.97 18.17 -6.40
CA LEU A 398 -11.99 18.82 -5.52
C LEU A 398 -10.95 19.59 -6.33
N GLY A 399 -10.47 19.02 -7.42
CA GLY A 399 -9.51 19.64 -8.34
C GLY A 399 -10.06 20.90 -8.99
N GLU A 400 -11.34 20.92 -9.36
CA GLU A 400 -12.01 22.09 -9.92
C GLU A 400 -11.89 23.33 -9.00
N ARG A 401 -12.15 23.18 -7.72
CA ARG A 401 -12.02 24.29 -6.74
C ARG A 401 -10.57 24.77 -6.59
N ILE A 402 -9.62 23.84 -6.61
CA ILE A 402 -8.20 24.14 -6.47
C ILE A 402 -7.68 24.86 -7.72
N LEU A 403 -7.96 24.34 -8.90
CA LEU A 403 -7.45 24.88 -10.16
C LEU A 403 -8.11 26.21 -10.54
N ASN A 404 -9.39 26.43 -10.22
CA ASN A 404 -10.11 27.68 -10.46
C ASN A 404 -9.84 28.80 -9.45
N SER A 405 -9.05 28.55 -8.39
CA SER A 405 -8.60 29.59 -7.46
C SER A 405 -7.81 30.67 -8.23
N PRO A 406 -8.06 31.98 -8.02
CA PRO A 406 -7.42 33.05 -8.78
C PRO A 406 -5.88 32.98 -8.78
N ASN A 407 -5.29 32.67 -7.64
CA ASN A 407 -3.84 32.54 -7.51
C ASN A 407 -3.28 31.34 -8.27
N ASN A 408 -3.96 30.19 -8.21
CA ASN A 408 -3.51 28.98 -8.89
C ASN A 408 -3.70 29.08 -10.41
N LYS A 409 -4.80 29.71 -10.86
CA LYS A 409 -5.03 29.97 -12.27
C LYS A 409 -3.98 30.93 -12.86
N ALA A 410 -3.55 31.92 -12.09
CA ALA A 410 -2.48 32.83 -12.49
C ALA A 410 -1.14 32.08 -12.66
N ILE A 411 -0.80 31.18 -11.75
CA ILE A 411 0.41 30.33 -11.84
C ILE A 411 0.34 29.45 -13.08
N LEU A 412 -0.77 28.75 -13.30
CA LEU A 412 -0.93 27.87 -14.46
C LEU A 412 -0.83 28.64 -15.79
N THR A 413 -1.43 29.84 -15.87
CA THR A 413 -1.36 30.68 -17.07
C THR A 413 0.07 31.19 -17.29
N ALA A 414 0.81 31.53 -16.23
CA ALA A 414 2.20 31.96 -16.33
C ALA A 414 3.11 30.84 -16.88
N GLU A 415 2.93 29.59 -16.40
CA GLU A 415 3.72 28.45 -16.86
C GLU A 415 3.35 27.97 -18.28
N LEU A 416 2.13 28.24 -18.74
CA LEU A 416 1.68 27.94 -20.11
C LEU A 416 2.16 28.97 -21.14
N GLY A 417 2.51 30.19 -20.71
CA GLY A 417 3.01 31.25 -21.58
C GLY A 417 1.97 31.69 -22.65
N ALA A 418 2.18 31.34 -23.91
CA ALA A 418 1.31 31.71 -25.02
C ALA A 418 0.13 30.74 -25.23
N ILE A 419 0.03 29.68 -24.45
CA ILE A 419 -1.04 28.68 -24.58
C ILE A 419 -2.25 29.11 -23.75
N ASN A 420 -3.42 29.04 -24.32
CA ASN A 420 -4.66 29.35 -23.62
C ASN A 420 -5.04 28.23 -22.64
N LEU A 421 -5.65 28.58 -21.51
CA LEU A 421 -6.10 27.65 -20.50
C LEU A 421 -7.63 27.66 -20.34
N ALA A 422 -8.27 26.51 -20.54
CA ALA A 422 -9.69 26.29 -20.27
C ALA A 422 -9.83 25.23 -19.16
N ILE A 423 -10.48 25.57 -18.03
CA ILE A 423 -10.76 24.64 -16.93
C ILE A 423 -12.26 24.39 -16.93
N HIS A 424 -12.63 23.15 -17.21
CA HIS A 424 -14.03 22.69 -17.29
C HIS A 424 -14.60 22.35 -15.92
N THR A 425 -15.91 22.21 -15.81
CA THR A 425 -16.56 21.79 -14.57
C THR A 425 -16.40 20.27 -14.36
N ALA A 426 -16.46 19.81 -13.11
CA ALA A 426 -16.28 18.39 -12.77
C ALA A 426 -17.36 17.46 -13.35
N SER A 427 -18.43 18.01 -13.93
CA SER A 427 -19.50 17.29 -14.61
C SER A 427 -19.29 17.16 -16.13
N GLU A 428 -18.33 17.89 -16.69
CA GLU A 428 -18.02 17.84 -18.12
C GLU A 428 -16.98 16.75 -18.38
N THR A 429 -17.19 15.94 -19.41
CA THR A 429 -16.24 14.93 -19.90
C THR A 429 -15.59 15.42 -21.20
N PRO A 430 -14.31 15.09 -21.45
CA PRO A 430 -13.68 15.46 -22.71
C PRO A 430 -14.44 14.85 -23.89
N PRO A 431 -14.59 15.59 -25.02
CA PRO A 431 -15.21 15.07 -26.22
C PRO A 431 -14.41 13.88 -26.76
N VAL A 432 -15.10 12.81 -27.13
CA VAL A 432 -14.51 11.69 -27.85
C VAL A 432 -14.16 12.17 -29.25
N LEU A 433 -12.89 12.40 -29.52
CA LEU A 433 -12.43 12.73 -30.88
C LEU A 433 -12.35 11.43 -31.67
N ASP A 434 -13.14 11.30 -32.73
CA ASP A 434 -13.00 10.25 -33.74
C ASP A 434 -11.57 10.31 -34.30
N GLN A 435 -10.78 9.29 -34.00
CA GLN A 435 -9.43 9.18 -34.55
C GLN A 435 -9.52 8.83 -36.03
N PRO A 436 -8.81 9.56 -36.91
CA PRO A 436 -8.65 9.12 -38.29
C PRO A 436 -7.84 7.83 -38.32
N THR A 437 -8.41 6.82 -38.92
CA THR A 437 -7.77 5.54 -39.22
C THR A 437 -6.41 5.73 -39.89
N GLN A 438 -5.32 5.64 -39.18
CA GLN A 438 -4.01 5.38 -39.75
C GLN A 438 -3.50 4.03 -39.21
N ASN A 439 -3.50 3.07 -40.14
CA ASN A 439 -2.80 1.80 -40.01
C ASN A 439 -1.29 2.05 -39.80
N ASN A 440 -0.84 2.00 -38.58
CA ASN A 440 0.55 1.69 -38.22
C ASN A 440 0.51 1.00 -36.87
N SER A 441 0.47 -0.32 -36.89
CA SER A 441 0.54 -1.19 -35.72
C SER A 441 1.93 -1.11 -35.11
N SER A 442 2.10 -0.25 -34.11
CA SER A 442 3.21 -0.40 -33.16
C SER A 442 2.85 -1.47 -32.15
N PRO A 443 3.81 -2.26 -31.61
CA PRO A 443 3.53 -3.31 -30.62
C PRO A 443 2.83 -2.79 -29.34
N LEU A 444 2.96 -1.51 -29.02
CA LEU A 444 2.31 -0.84 -27.89
C LEU A 444 0.79 -0.63 -28.11
N ALA A 445 0.32 -0.43 -29.34
CA ALA A 445 -1.11 -0.26 -29.61
C ALA A 445 -1.91 -1.55 -29.34
N GLN A 446 -1.31 -2.72 -29.57
CA GLN A 446 -1.96 -4.01 -29.29
C GLN A 446 -2.11 -4.31 -27.79
N VAL A 447 -1.27 -3.73 -26.94
CA VAL A 447 -1.37 -3.87 -25.48
C VAL A 447 -2.48 -3.00 -24.91
N PHE A 448 -2.72 -1.81 -25.48
CA PHE A 448 -3.83 -0.94 -25.05
C PHE A 448 -5.20 -1.50 -25.42
N ASP A 449 -5.33 -2.14 -26.57
CA ASP A 449 -6.59 -2.79 -27.00
C ASP A 449 -6.97 -4.01 -26.11
N ILE A 450 -6.01 -4.62 -25.42
CA ILE A 450 -6.25 -5.72 -24.48
C ILE A 450 -6.73 -5.21 -23.11
N ILE A 451 -6.37 -3.98 -22.74
CA ILE A 451 -6.72 -3.38 -21.42
C ILE A 451 -8.12 -2.74 -21.45
N ASP A 452 -8.59 -2.25 -22.60
CA ASP A 452 -9.91 -1.61 -22.74
C ASP A 452 -11.07 -2.60 -22.97
N GLY A 453 -10.82 -3.89 -22.96
CA GLY A 453 -11.81 -4.95 -23.18
C GLY A 453 -12.73 -5.27 -21.99
N THR A 454 -13.01 -4.34 -21.09
CA THR A 454 -14.07 -4.50 -20.08
C THR A 454 -15.44 -4.26 -20.72
N GLN A 455 -16.08 -5.34 -21.20
CA GLN A 455 -17.51 -5.34 -21.48
C GLN A 455 -18.28 -4.95 -20.20
N GLU A 456 -19.04 -3.88 -20.30
CA GLU A 456 -20.11 -3.57 -19.34
C GLU A 456 -21.12 -4.72 -19.31
N VAL A 457 -21.13 -5.48 -18.23
CA VAL A 457 -22.20 -6.42 -17.94
C VAL A 457 -23.36 -5.63 -17.35
N ASN A 458 -24.34 -5.30 -18.18
CA ASN A 458 -25.63 -4.76 -17.78
C ASN A 458 -26.38 -5.80 -16.95
N TYR A 459 -26.42 -5.64 -15.64
CA TYR A 459 -27.35 -6.35 -14.77
C TYR A 459 -28.68 -5.61 -14.76
N ALA A 460 -29.55 -5.93 -15.74
CA ALA A 460 -30.99 -5.73 -15.63
C ALA A 460 -31.62 -7.07 -15.22
N GLY A 461 -31.93 -7.21 -13.95
CA GLY A 461 -32.60 -8.38 -13.41
C GLY A 461 -33.20 -8.07 -12.04
N GLU A 462 -34.52 -7.88 -12.03
CA GLU A 462 -35.37 -7.67 -10.86
C GLU A 462 -35.18 -8.78 -9.83
N LEU A 463 -35.02 -8.38 -8.56
CA LEU A 463 -35.12 -9.30 -7.43
C LEU A 463 -36.61 -9.55 -7.09
N PRO A 464 -37.10 -10.79 -7.02
CA PRO A 464 -38.40 -11.05 -6.41
C PRO A 464 -38.26 -11.11 -4.89
N PHE A 465 -38.98 -10.22 -4.21
CA PHE A 465 -39.35 -10.39 -2.82
C PHE A 465 -40.38 -11.54 -2.72
N ASN A 466 -40.08 -12.51 -1.89
CA ASN A 466 -41.00 -13.16 -0.94
C ASN A 466 -40.17 -13.88 0.13
#